data_f9d4d449dc3fec1a9301bb6fedbe4a36
#
_entry.id   f9d4d449dc3fec1a9301bb6fedbe4a36
#
_cell.length_a   1.000
_cell.length_b   1.000
_cell.length_c   1.000
_cell.angle_alpha   90.00
_cell.angle_beta   90.00
_cell.angle_gamma   90.00
#
_symmetry.space_group_name_H-M   'P 1'
#
loop_
_entity.id
_entity.type
_entity.pdbx_description
1 polymer ?
#
loop_
_entity_poly.entity_id
_entity_poly.type
_entity_poly.pdbx_seq_one_letter_code
_entity_poly.pdbx_strand_id
1 'polypeptide(L)'
;MKKEFTQILVCPKCQHPFTVEEEKLRCTGCGETVRLVEGIPLFTDVPATIEPWEKVERGPDKGTAWRRSNWRFLNQEVKALPQEALILDVGAGHGDFADLFEGRRYYSLDIVPYAEVDLVCDLGQTVPFLPGTFDAVVLMNVLEHVYENRQLIASISKIVKPGGKVILTVPFLLKVHQAPFDFSRYTPFYLEALAKEAGFTVKTMNGYYDTLYLLNESLGNLWLYSINGTVSFNKIIAKGLVFVIQKLINWLGRITEKGKIKPVNGEANPAPVGYLVVLEKKA
;
A
#
# COMPACT_ATOMS: atom_id res chain seq x y z
N MET A 1 13.08 -11.36 -14.96
CA MET A 1 11.61 -11.33 -15.21
C MET A 1 11.06 -12.76 -15.24
N LYS A 2 9.98 -13.02 -14.52
CA LYS A 2 9.28 -14.32 -14.56
C LYS A 2 8.69 -14.50 -15.97
N LYS A 3 8.97 -15.62 -16.67
CA LYS A 3 8.46 -15.85 -18.04
C LYS A 3 6.92 -15.75 -18.14
N GLU A 4 6.22 -16.18 -17.12
CA GLU A 4 4.75 -16.14 -17.08
C GLU A 4 4.20 -14.71 -16.95
N PHE A 5 4.98 -13.78 -16.39
CA PHE A 5 4.56 -12.39 -16.23
C PHE A 5 4.41 -11.67 -17.58
N THR A 6 5.31 -11.94 -18.54
CA THR A 6 5.19 -11.35 -19.89
C THR A 6 3.92 -11.75 -20.62
N GLN A 7 3.32 -12.89 -20.29
CA GLN A 7 2.11 -13.37 -20.93
C GLN A 7 0.85 -12.59 -20.55
N ILE A 8 0.89 -11.87 -19.40
CA ILE A 8 -0.22 -11.02 -18.96
C ILE A 8 -0.01 -9.55 -19.26
N LEU A 9 1.19 -9.18 -19.77
CA LEU A 9 1.48 -7.82 -20.19
C LEU A 9 1.00 -7.55 -21.60
N VAL A 10 0.38 -6.39 -21.79
CA VAL A 10 -0.05 -5.90 -23.10
C VAL A 10 0.38 -4.46 -23.30
N CYS A 11 0.55 -4.10 -24.55
CA CYS A 11 0.85 -2.72 -24.92
C CYS A 11 -0.31 -1.80 -24.54
N PRO A 12 -0.06 -0.75 -23.73
CA PRO A 12 -1.11 0.19 -23.33
C PRO A 12 -1.75 0.94 -24.50
N LYS A 13 -1.02 1.07 -25.64
CA LYS A 13 -1.51 1.80 -26.82
C LYS A 13 -2.43 0.96 -27.71
N CYS A 14 -2.16 -0.34 -27.87
CA CYS A 14 -2.88 -1.17 -28.84
C CYS A 14 -3.30 -2.55 -28.32
N GLN A 15 -3.01 -2.86 -27.05
CA GLN A 15 -3.37 -4.10 -26.34
C GLN A 15 -2.82 -5.41 -26.96
N HIS A 16 -1.84 -5.31 -27.86
CA HIS A 16 -1.15 -6.49 -28.38
C HIS A 16 -0.06 -6.94 -27.37
N PRO A 17 0.29 -8.24 -27.37
CA PRO A 17 1.32 -8.79 -26.51
C PRO A 17 2.71 -8.25 -26.87
N PHE A 18 3.65 -8.46 -25.97
CA PHE A 18 5.05 -8.11 -26.18
C PHE A 18 5.89 -9.35 -26.53
N THR A 19 6.89 -9.16 -27.37
CA THR A 19 8.05 -10.05 -27.50
C THR A 19 9.19 -9.53 -26.63
N VAL A 20 9.94 -10.45 -26.02
CA VAL A 20 11.11 -10.12 -25.20
C VAL A 20 12.34 -10.07 -26.10
N GLU A 21 13.00 -8.95 -26.15
CA GLU A 21 14.34 -8.73 -26.71
C GLU A 21 15.34 -8.57 -25.56
N GLU A 22 16.65 -8.53 -25.83
CA GLU A 22 17.69 -8.55 -24.76
C GLU A 22 17.47 -7.49 -23.67
N GLU A 23 17.20 -6.23 -24.06
CA GLU A 23 17.08 -5.09 -23.12
C GLU A 23 15.73 -4.37 -23.20
N LYS A 24 14.75 -4.94 -23.90
CA LYS A 24 13.44 -4.33 -24.09
C LYS A 24 12.33 -5.34 -24.37
N LEU A 25 11.11 -4.92 -24.12
CA LEU A 25 9.92 -5.54 -24.67
C LEU A 25 9.55 -4.79 -25.94
N ARG A 26 9.17 -5.50 -27.00
CA ARG A 26 8.63 -4.92 -28.25
C ARG A 26 7.19 -5.36 -28.45
N CYS A 27 6.29 -4.41 -28.64
CA CYS A 27 4.91 -4.70 -28.98
C CYS A 27 4.80 -5.33 -30.38
N THR A 28 4.11 -6.46 -30.46
CA THR A 28 3.91 -7.19 -31.73
C THR A 28 2.95 -6.49 -32.70
N GLY A 29 2.11 -5.56 -32.21
CA GLY A 29 1.15 -4.83 -33.00
C GLY A 29 1.66 -3.49 -33.55
N CYS A 30 2.06 -2.58 -32.65
CA CYS A 30 2.45 -1.21 -33.07
C CYS A 30 3.96 -0.94 -33.01
N GLY A 31 4.78 -1.91 -32.61
CA GLY A 31 6.23 -1.75 -32.52
C GLY A 31 6.72 -0.91 -31.33
N GLU A 32 5.83 -0.45 -30.45
CA GLU A 32 6.19 0.26 -29.22
C GLU A 32 7.17 -0.56 -28.40
N THR A 33 8.13 0.12 -27.76
CA THR A 33 9.15 -0.56 -26.96
C THR A 33 9.13 -0.10 -25.52
N VAL A 34 9.31 -1.05 -24.59
CA VAL A 34 9.45 -0.82 -23.16
C VAL A 34 10.83 -1.28 -22.73
N ARG A 35 11.59 -0.40 -22.13
CA ARG A 35 12.96 -0.68 -21.67
C ARG A 35 12.96 -1.67 -20.50
N LEU A 36 13.91 -2.58 -20.48
CA LEU A 36 14.23 -3.43 -19.34
C LEU A 36 15.45 -2.87 -18.59
N VAL A 37 15.36 -2.74 -17.29
CA VAL A 37 16.48 -2.42 -16.40
C VAL A 37 16.62 -3.58 -15.43
N GLU A 38 17.76 -4.26 -15.44
CA GLU A 38 17.98 -5.48 -14.65
C GLU A 38 16.87 -6.54 -14.83
N GLY A 39 16.28 -6.59 -16.03
CA GLY A 39 15.19 -7.49 -16.37
C GLY A 39 13.80 -7.04 -15.92
N ILE A 40 13.67 -5.85 -15.31
CA ILE A 40 12.40 -5.25 -14.88
C ILE A 40 11.89 -4.30 -15.96
N PRO A 41 10.67 -4.48 -16.52
CA PRO A 41 10.12 -3.57 -17.52
C PRO A 41 9.68 -2.24 -16.87
N LEU A 42 10.05 -1.14 -17.53
CA LEU A 42 9.75 0.23 -17.09
C LEU A 42 8.67 0.82 -18.00
N PHE A 43 7.43 0.82 -17.55
CA PHE A 43 6.29 1.45 -18.26
C PHE A 43 6.11 2.93 -17.90
N THR A 44 6.75 3.38 -16.85
CA THR A 44 6.71 4.76 -16.38
C THR A 44 8.14 5.24 -16.14
N ASP A 45 8.42 6.50 -16.47
CA ASP A 45 9.69 7.11 -16.10
C ASP A 45 9.77 7.26 -14.57
N VAL A 46 10.90 6.84 -14.02
CA VAL A 46 11.13 6.92 -12.57
C VAL A 46 11.29 8.38 -12.19
N PRO A 47 10.47 8.92 -11.28
CA PRO A 47 10.64 10.29 -10.82
C PRO A 47 11.99 10.48 -10.14
N ALA A 48 12.82 11.39 -10.64
CA ALA A 48 14.16 11.66 -10.11
C ALA A 48 14.18 12.16 -8.64
N THR A 49 13.02 12.53 -8.12
CA THR A 49 12.85 13.08 -6.77
C THR A 49 12.41 12.05 -5.72
N ILE A 50 12.12 10.81 -6.15
CA ILE A 50 11.75 9.74 -5.22
C ILE A 50 13.00 8.95 -4.85
N GLU A 51 13.43 9.09 -3.59
CA GLU A 51 14.45 8.22 -3.02
C GLU A 51 13.81 6.89 -2.60
N PRO A 52 14.49 5.75 -2.84
CA PRO A 52 14.01 4.45 -2.37
C PRO A 52 13.85 4.44 -0.84
N TRP A 53 12.75 3.86 -0.37
CA TRP A 53 12.48 3.73 1.06
C TRP A 53 13.45 2.75 1.72
N GLU A 54 13.69 2.94 3.02
CA GLU A 54 14.43 1.97 3.81
C GLU A 54 13.69 0.62 3.86
N LYS A 55 14.43 -0.46 3.65
CA LYS A 55 13.90 -1.81 3.73
C LYS A 55 13.46 -2.14 5.14
N VAL A 56 12.20 -2.56 5.29
CA VAL A 56 11.65 -3.00 6.57
C VAL A 56 11.76 -4.52 6.71
N GLU A 57 12.07 -5.02 7.91
CA GLU A 57 12.06 -6.47 8.16
C GLU A 57 10.65 -7.05 7.96
N ARG A 58 10.58 -8.18 7.25
CA ARG A 58 9.33 -8.90 6.97
C ARG A 58 8.86 -9.69 8.19
N GLY A 59 7.56 -9.95 8.26
CA GLY A 59 6.95 -10.85 9.23
C GLY A 59 5.89 -10.22 10.13
N PRO A 60 5.13 -11.07 10.86
CA PRO A 60 3.92 -10.67 11.59
C PRO A 60 4.17 -9.71 12.76
N ASP A 61 5.36 -9.75 13.36
CA ASP A 61 5.70 -8.98 14.56
C ASP A 61 6.67 -7.82 14.29
N LYS A 62 6.95 -7.54 13.01
CA LYS A 62 7.91 -6.52 12.60
C LYS A 62 7.25 -5.15 12.38
N GLY A 63 8.04 -4.11 12.58
CA GLY A 63 7.62 -2.72 12.36
C GLY A 63 6.69 -2.16 13.43
N THR A 64 5.93 -1.14 13.05
CA THR A 64 4.97 -0.44 13.93
C THR A 64 3.75 -1.29 14.25
N ALA A 65 2.96 -0.88 15.27
CA ALA A 65 1.69 -1.53 15.58
C ALA A 65 0.72 -1.48 14.37
N TRP A 66 0.72 -0.37 13.64
CA TRP A 66 -0.06 -0.21 12.40
C TRP A 66 0.38 -1.24 11.33
N ARG A 67 1.69 -1.35 11.06
CA ARG A 67 2.21 -2.34 10.09
C ARG A 67 1.87 -3.77 10.48
N ARG A 68 1.98 -4.13 11.76
CA ARG A 68 1.59 -5.48 12.24
C ARG A 68 0.08 -5.75 12.09
N SER A 69 -0.75 -4.71 12.26
CA SER A 69 -2.20 -4.81 11.99
C SER A 69 -2.46 -5.05 10.50
N ASN A 70 -1.78 -4.32 9.63
CA ASN A 70 -1.85 -4.50 8.17
C ASN A 70 -1.42 -5.91 7.75
N TRP A 71 -0.32 -6.41 8.30
CA TRP A 71 0.15 -7.77 8.01
C TRP A 71 -0.90 -8.83 8.39
N ARG A 72 -1.49 -8.73 9.59
CA ARG A 72 -2.52 -9.68 10.05
C ARG A 72 -3.78 -9.61 9.20
N PHE A 73 -4.22 -8.42 8.87
CA PHE A 73 -5.36 -8.23 7.97
C PHE A 73 -5.09 -8.83 6.60
N LEU A 74 -3.98 -8.49 5.97
CA LEU A 74 -3.64 -9.01 4.65
C LEU A 74 -3.49 -10.54 4.66
N ASN A 75 -2.84 -11.12 5.69
CA ASN A 75 -2.73 -12.56 5.85
C ASN A 75 -4.10 -13.26 5.93
N GLN A 76 -5.06 -12.67 6.63
CA GLN A 76 -6.43 -13.19 6.69
C GLN A 76 -7.09 -13.18 5.32
N GLU A 77 -7.02 -12.05 4.61
CA GLU A 77 -7.66 -11.88 3.30
C GLU A 77 -6.99 -12.76 2.22
N VAL A 78 -5.66 -12.85 2.22
CA VAL A 78 -4.91 -13.72 1.28
C VAL A 78 -5.26 -15.19 1.49
N LYS A 79 -5.40 -15.65 2.74
CA LYS A 79 -5.84 -17.02 3.04
C LYS A 79 -7.26 -17.32 2.58
N ALA A 80 -8.11 -16.31 2.50
CA ALA A 80 -9.49 -16.43 2.01
C ALA A 80 -9.60 -16.43 0.47
N LEU A 81 -8.52 -16.11 -0.26
CA LEU A 81 -8.49 -16.21 -1.72
C LEU A 81 -8.28 -17.67 -2.17
N PRO A 82 -8.82 -18.06 -3.33
CA PRO A 82 -8.47 -19.32 -3.96
C PRO A 82 -6.96 -19.49 -4.10
N GLN A 83 -6.44 -20.71 -4.01
CA GLN A 83 -4.99 -20.98 -4.11
C GLN A 83 -4.42 -20.52 -5.45
N GLU A 84 -5.19 -20.69 -6.53
CA GLU A 84 -4.82 -20.34 -7.90
C GLU A 84 -5.06 -18.85 -8.25
N ALA A 85 -5.52 -18.05 -7.28
CA ALA A 85 -5.81 -16.65 -7.52
C ALA A 85 -4.57 -15.90 -8.03
N LEU A 86 -4.75 -15.11 -9.08
CA LEU A 86 -3.73 -14.22 -9.61
C LEU A 86 -3.80 -12.89 -8.88
N ILE A 87 -2.72 -12.54 -8.19
CA ILE A 87 -2.66 -11.40 -7.27
C ILE A 87 -1.65 -10.37 -7.79
N LEU A 88 -2.04 -9.10 -7.80
CA LEU A 88 -1.16 -7.97 -8.08
C LEU A 88 -1.01 -7.12 -6.82
N ASP A 89 0.22 -6.89 -6.39
CA ASP A 89 0.59 -5.97 -5.30
C ASP A 89 1.07 -4.65 -5.90
N VAL A 90 0.31 -3.59 -5.65
CA VAL A 90 0.55 -2.25 -6.18
C VAL A 90 1.19 -1.39 -5.10
N GLY A 91 2.35 -0.79 -5.40
CA GLY A 91 3.17 -0.09 -4.41
C GLY A 91 3.86 -1.07 -3.46
N ALA A 92 4.40 -2.16 -4.01
CA ALA A 92 4.98 -3.25 -3.22
C ALA A 92 6.29 -2.85 -2.50
N GLY A 93 6.96 -1.78 -2.94
CA GLY A 93 8.23 -1.33 -2.39
C GLY A 93 9.28 -2.44 -2.40
N HIS A 94 9.94 -2.64 -1.28
CA HIS A 94 10.88 -3.76 -1.06
C HIS A 94 10.19 -5.12 -0.82
N GLY A 95 8.91 -5.28 -1.16
CA GLY A 95 8.16 -6.50 -0.92
C GLY A 95 7.89 -6.75 0.57
N ASP A 96 7.50 -5.74 1.29
CA ASP A 96 7.29 -5.77 2.75
C ASP A 96 6.31 -6.84 3.23
N PHE A 97 5.38 -7.24 2.36
CA PHE A 97 4.36 -8.26 2.60
C PHE A 97 4.49 -9.48 1.69
N ALA A 98 5.58 -9.60 0.92
CA ALA A 98 5.74 -10.65 -0.09
C ALA A 98 5.74 -12.09 0.51
N ASP A 99 6.14 -12.25 1.78
CA ASP A 99 6.09 -13.51 2.51
C ASP A 99 4.66 -14.10 2.61
N LEU A 100 3.63 -13.26 2.55
CA LEU A 100 2.23 -13.70 2.59
C LEU A 100 1.76 -14.38 1.29
N PHE A 101 2.50 -14.22 0.21
CA PHE A 101 2.13 -14.70 -1.13
C PHE A 101 2.97 -15.90 -1.58
N GLU A 102 3.80 -16.47 -0.70
CA GLU A 102 4.58 -17.66 -1.03
C GLU A 102 3.70 -18.80 -1.53
N GLY A 103 4.11 -19.42 -2.65
CA GLY A 103 3.36 -20.49 -3.30
C GLY A 103 2.10 -20.04 -4.05
N ARG A 104 1.91 -18.75 -4.26
CA ARG A 104 0.79 -18.16 -5.02
C ARG A 104 1.24 -17.53 -6.33
N ARG A 105 0.30 -17.31 -7.24
CA ARG A 105 0.52 -16.55 -8.47
C ARG A 105 0.50 -15.05 -8.13
N TYR A 106 1.66 -14.54 -7.73
CA TYR A 106 1.87 -13.20 -7.22
C TYR A 106 2.81 -12.40 -8.10
N TYR A 107 2.41 -11.19 -8.42
CA TYR A 107 3.22 -10.18 -9.10
C TYR A 107 3.16 -8.86 -8.35
N SER A 108 4.26 -8.10 -8.43
CA SER A 108 4.42 -6.84 -7.73
C SER A 108 4.81 -5.71 -8.67
N LEU A 109 4.29 -4.53 -8.40
CA LEU A 109 4.72 -3.32 -9.09
C LEU A 109 4.92 -2.16 -8.12
N ASP A 110 5.78 -1.25 -8.53
CA ASP A 110 5.98 0.03 -7.87
C ASP A 110 6.31 1.10 -8.93
N ILE A 111 6.29 2.38 -8.56
CA ILE A 111 6.80 3.48 -9.39
C ILE A 111 8.31 3.63 -9.29
N VAL A 112 8.92 3.02 -8.28
CA VAL A 112 10.37 2.97 -8.03
C VAL A 112 10.90 1.59 -8.40
N PRO A 113 12.05 1.48 -9.08
CA PRO A 113 12.63 0.21 -9.51
C PRO A 113 13.34 -0.53 -8.37
N TYR A 114 12.60 -0.97 -7.37
CA TYR A 114 13.14 -1.86 -6.35
C TYR A 114 13.50 -3.22 -6.97
N ALA A 115 14.56 -3.85 -6.47
CA ALA A 115 14.99 -5.17 -6.95
C ALA A 115 13.94 -6.28 -6.76
N GLU A 116 13.01 -6.06 -5.85
CA GLU A 116 11.94 -7.00 -5.49
C GLU A 116 10.68 -6.87 -6.36
N VAL A 117 10.55 -5.83 -7.20
CA VAL A 117 9.36 -5.67 -8.05
C VAL A 117 9.48 -6.39 -9.39
N ASP A 118 8.35 -6.84 -9.90
CA ASP A 118 8.25 -7.47 -11.23
C ASP A 118 8.06 -6.43 -12.35
N LEU A 119 7.61 -5.19 -12.01
CA LEU A 119 7.26 -4.14 -12.95
C LEU A 119 7.41 -2.75 -12.33
N VAL A 120 7.92 -1.78 -13.10
CA VAL A 120 7.84 -0.35 -12.75
C VAL A 120 6.72 0.29 -13.57
N CYS A 121 5.69 0.76 -12.88
CA CYS A 121 4.51 1.32 -13.53
C CYS A 121 3.69 2.20 -12.60
N ASP A 122 3.26 3.37 -13.09
CA ASP A 122 2.19 4.16 -12.49
C ASP A 122 0.85 3.76 -13.13
N LEU A 123 0.07 2.95 -12.43
CA LEU A 123 -1.25 2.51 -12.91
C LEU A 123 -2.27 3.66 -13.04
N GLY A 124 -2.02 4.80 -12.43
CA GLY A 124 -2.82 6.00 -12.66
C GLY A 124 -2.66 6.55 -14.08
N GLN A 125 -1.50 6.32 -14.72
CA GLN A 125 -1.18 6.83 -16.05
C GLN A 125 -1.20 5.74 -17.13
N THR A 126 -0.71 4.55 -16.81
CA THR A 126 -0.46 3.48 -17.78
C THR A 126 -0.95 2.15 -17.25
N VAL A 127 -1.76 1.43 -18.02
CA VAL A 127 -2.32 0.13 -17.65
C VAL A 127 -1.82 -0.94 -18.63
N PRO A 128 -0.73 -1.66 -18.30
CA PRO A 128 -0.12 -2.66 -19.19
C PRO A 128 -0.73 -4.06 -19.02
N PHE A 129 -2.01 -4.14 -18.64
CA PHE A 129 -2.71 -5.40 -18.41
C PHE A 129 -4.04 -5.43 -19.16
N LEU A 130 -4.47 -6.63 -19.59
CA LEU A 130 -5.80 -6.83 -20.13
C LEU A 130 -6.88 -6.60 -19.06
N PRO A 131 -8.08 -6.14 -19.46
CA PRO A 131 -9.22 -6.07 -18.57
C PRO A 131 -9.53 -7.43 -17.91
N GLY A 132 -9.87 -7.41 -16.62
CA GLY A 132 -10.26 -8.61 -15.90
C GLY A 132 -9.13 -9.66 -15.77
N THR A 133 -7.89 -9.22 -15.60
CA THR A 133 -6.73 -10.13 -15.47
C THR A 133 -6.63 -10.70 -14.04
N PHE A 134 -6.80 -9.88 -13.01
CA PHE A 134 -6.47 -10.25 -11.63
C PHE A 134 -7.70 -10.66 -10.80
N ASP A 135 -7.53 -11.69 -9.99
CA ASP A 135 -8.51 -12.13 -9.01
C ASP A 135 -8.49 -11.22 -7.77
N ALA A 136 -7.32 -10.69 -7.44
CA ALA A 136 -7.16 -9.71 -6.37
C ALA A 136 -6.07 -8.69 -6.69
N VAL A 137 -6.28 -7.44 -6.23
CA VAL A 137 -5.28 -6.36 -6.22
C VAL A 137 -5.10 -5.89 -4.78
N VAL A 138 -3.85 -5.71 -4.37
CA VAL A 138 -3.47 -5.32 -3.01
C VAL A 138 -2.84 -3.93 -3.05
N LEU A 139 -3.21 -3.04 -2.10
CA LEU A 139 -2.62 -1.71 -1.90
C LEU A 139 -2.43 -1.46 -0.39
N MET A 140 -1.23 -1.69 0.10
CA MET A 140 -0.93 -1.54 1.53
C MET A 140 -0.26 -0.20 1.81
N ASN A 141 -1.05 0.79 2.27
CA ASN A 141 -0.59 2.18 2.49
C ASN A 141 0.01 2.81 1.22
N VAL A 142 -0.74 2.78 0.14
CA VAL A 142 -0.34 3.33 -1.16
C VAL A 142 -1.20 4.51 -1.55
N LEU A 143 -2.51 4.42 -1.30
CA LEU A 143 -3.50 5.36 -1.84
C LEU A 143 -3.28 6.80 -1.35
N GLU A 144 -2.77 6.98 -0.12
CA GLU A 144 -2.41 8.27 0.47
C GLU A 144 -1.27 8.97 -0.26
N HIS A 145 -0.42 8.20 -0.96
CA HIS A 145 0.74 8.68 -1.71
C HIS A 145 0.43 8.98 -3.18
N VAL A 146 -0.82 8.77 -3.61
CA VAL A 146 -1.25 8.99 -4.98
C VAL A 146 -2.17 10.21 -5.04
N TYR A 147 -1.72 11.27 -5.70
CA TYR A 147 -2.52 12.50 -5.86
C TYR A 147 -3.80 12.21 -6.68
N GLU A 148 -3.68 11.53 -7.82
CA GLU A 148 -4.78 11.13 -8.69
C GLU A 148 -5.39 9.77 -8.28
N ASN A 149 -5.76 9.65 -6.98
CA ASN A 149 -6.25 8.39 -6.40
C ASN A 149 -7.51 7.84 -7.10
N ARG A 150 -8.41 8.70 -7.61
CA ARG A 150 -9.58 8.29 -8.39
C ARG A 150 -9.19 7.58 -9.68
N GLN A 151 -8.18 8.08 -10.37
CA GLN A 151 -7.68 7.51 -11.61
C GLN A 151 -7.01 6.16 -11.37
N LEU A 152 -6.23 6.03 -10.29
CA LEU A 152 -5.64 4.76 -9.87
C LEU A 152 -6.72 3.70 -9.61
N ILE A 153 -7.74 4.00 -8.80
CA ILE A 153 -8.81 3.05 -8.48
C ILE A 153 -9.65 2.70 -9.71
N ALA A 154 -9.89 3.65 -10.61
CA ALA A 154 -10.55 3.39 -11.88
C ALA A 154 -9.73 2.46 -12.79
N SER A 155 -8.41 2.62 -12.82
CA SER A 155 -7.50 1.74 -13.56
C SER A 155 -7.46 0.33 -12.95
N ILE A 156 -7.40 0.23 -11.64
CA ILE A 156 -7.50 -1.05 -10.93
C ILE A 156 -8.83 -1.75 -11.22
N SER A 157 -9.91 -0.98 -11.27
CA SER A 157 -11.22 -1.56 -11.63
C SER A 157 -11.21 -2.22 -13.00
N LYS A 158 -10.50 -1.70 -13.99
CA LYS A 158 -10.42 -2.31 -15.32
C LYS A 158 -9.74 -3.67 -15.29
N ILE A 159 -8.70 -3.84 -14.49
CA ILE A 159 -7.86 -5.05 -14.49
C ILE A 159 -8.33 -6.14 -13.51
N VAL A 160 -9.18 -5.79 -12.54
CA VAL A 160 -9.79 -6.76 -11.61
C VAL A 160 -10.95 -7.47 -12.29
N LYS A 161 -11.05 -8.79 -12.15
CA LYS A 161 -12.15 -9.62 -12.64
C LYS A 161 -13.50 -9.21 -11.99
N PRO A 162 -14.64 -9.41 -12.67
CA PRO A 162 -15.93 -9.40 -11.99
C PRO A 162 -15.92 -10.36 -10.79
N GLY A 163 -16.39 -9.91 -9.61
CA GLY A 163 -16.28 -10.64 -8.35
C GLY A 163 -14.89 -10.68 -7.72
N GLY A 164 -13.87 -10.14 -8.39
CA GLY A 164 -12.52 -10.02 -7.85
C GLY A 164 -12.43 -8.93 -6.77
N LYS A 165 -11.37 -8.97 -5.99
CA LYS A 165 -11.22 -8.13 -4.78
C LYS A 165 -10.14 -7.07 -4.93
N VAL A 166 -10.33 -5.94 -4.23
CA VAL A 166 -9.27 -5.00 -3.89
C VAL A 166 -9.11 -4.99 -2.38
N ILE A 167 -7.92 -5.30 -1.90
CA ILE A 167 -7.57 -5.35 -0.47
C ILE A 167 -6.65 -4.16 -0.21
N LEU A 168 -7.10 -3.20 0.57
CA LEU A 168 -6.32 -1.99 0.80
C LEU A 168 -6.31 -1.55 2.26
N THR A 169 -5.25 -0.83 2.62
CA THR A 169 -5.17 -0.12 3.89
C THR A 169 -4.76 1.32 3.65
N VAL A 170 -5.33 2.21 4.45
CA VAL A 170 -5.02 3.64 4.40
C VAL A 170 -4.91 4.22 5.81
N PRO A 171 -3.92 5.10 6.08
CA PRO A 171 -3.81 5.79 7.35
C PRO A 171 -4.90 6.86 7.51
N PHE A 172 -5.26 7.14 8.78
CA PHE A 172 -6.13 8.25 9.11
C PHE A 172 -5.50 9.16 10.18
N LEU A 173 -5.31 8.70 11.41
CA LEU A 173 -4.60 9.45 12.46
C LEU A 173 -3.10 9.12 12.45
N LEU A 174 -2.44 9.45 11.37
CA LEU A 174 -0.99 9.34 11.23
C LEU A 174 -0.39 10.68 10.84
N LYS A 175 0.81 10.96 11.36
CA LYS A 175 1.60 12.14 10.96
C LYS A 175 1.91 12.07 9.46
N VAL A 176 2.22 13.23 8.87
CA VAL A 176 2.77 13.31 7.53
C VAL A 176 4.05 12.47 7.46
N HIS A 177 4.14 11.63 6.46
CA HIS A 177 5.28 10.76 6.21
C HIS A 177 5.55 10.71 4.70
N GLN A 178 6.77 10.30 4.33
CA GLN A 178 7.15 10.20 2.91
C GLN A 178 6.97 11.50 2.11
N ALA A 179 7.18 12.67 2.76
CA ALA A 179 7.12 13.96 2.09
C ALA A 179 8.09 14.01 0.88
N PRO A 180 7.70 14.63 -0.24
CA PRO A 180 6.49 15.42 -0.47
C PRO A 180 5.29 14.63 -0.99
N PHE A 181 5.33 13.30 -0.99
CA PHE A 181 4.34 12.43 -1.62
C PHE A 181 3.30 11.88 -0.62
N ASP A 182 2.84 12.66 0.34
CA ASP A 182 1.80 12.30 1.29
C ASP A 182 0.61 13.27 1.14
N PHE A 183 -0.39 12.89 0.35
CA PHE A 183 -1.43 13.79 -0.16
C PHE A 183 -2.75 13.69 0.60
N SER A 184 -3.09 12.53 1.19
CA SER A 184 -4.46 12.30 1.63
C SER A 184 -4.58 11.53 2.95
N ARG A 185 -5.66 11.85 3.68
CA ARG A 185 -6.22 11.05 4.78
C ARG A 185 -7.70 10.85 4.48
N TYR A 186 -8.15 9.61 4.47
CA TYR A 186 -9.47 9.24 3.95
C TYR A 186 -10.46 9.03 5.08
N THR A 187 -11.67 9.61 4.93
CA THR A 187 -12.82 9.22 5.75
C THR A 187 -13.49 7.98 5.16
N PRO A 188 -14.23 7.18 5.96
CA PRO A 188 -14.97 6.03 5.43
C PRO A 188 -15.96 6.43 4.32
N PHE A 189 -16.61 7.58 4.45
CA PHE A 189 -17.54 8.10 3.45
C PHE A 189 -16.88 8.39 2.09
N TYR A 190 -15.64 8.91 2.11
CA TYR A 190 -14.90 9.11 0.88
C TYR A 190 -14.50 7.78 0.24
N LEU A 191 -14.04 6.79 1.03
CA LEU A 191 -13.69 5.46 0.54
C LEU A 191 -14.90 4.73 -0.06
N GLU A 192 -16.08 4.84 0.55
CA GLU A 192 -17.34 4.31 -0.01
C GLU A 192 -17.71 4.98 -1.32
N ALA A 193 -17.61 6.31 -1.40
CA ALA A 193 -17.90 7.06 -2.62
C ALA A 193 -16.93 6.69 -3.75
N LEU A 194 -15.63 6.63 -3.44
CA LEU A 194 -14.58 6.23 -4.38
C LEU A 194 -14.81 4.81 -4.91
N ALA A 195 -15.10 3.86 -4.03
CA ALA A 195 -15.41 2.48 -4.40
C ALA A 195 -16.62 2.40 -5.33
N LYS A 196 -17.71 3.08 -4.99
CA LYS A 196 -18.95 3.12 -5.77
C LYS A 196 -18.73 3.72 -7.16
N GLU A 197 -17.98 4.82 -7.26
CA GLU A 197 -17.66 5.50 -8.51
C GLU A 197 -16.87 4.58 -9.46
N ALA A 198 -15.94 3.78 -8.91
CA ALA A 198 -15.14 2.83 -9.67
C ALA A 198 -15.83 1.47 -9.92
N GLY A 199 -17.09 1.30 -9.53
CA GLY A 199 -17.85 0.06 -9.78
C GLY A 199 -17.59 -1.05 -8.77
N PHE A 200 -17.04 -0.73 -7.59
CA PHE A 200 -16.88 -1.66 -6.50
C PHE A 200 -18.02 -1.58 -5.48
N THR A 201 -18.15 -2.65 -4.69
CA THR A 201 -18.94 -2.70 -3.46
C THR A 201 -17.98 -2.88 -2.28
N VAL A 202 -18.16 -2.11 -1.21
CA VAL A 202 -17.41 -2.31 0.03
C VAL A 202 -17.94 -3.57 0.72
N LYS A 203 -17.09 -4.59 0.85
CA LYS A 203 -17.45 -5.85 1.57
C LYS A 203 -17.16 -5.73 3.05
N THR A 204 -16.00 -5.18 3.39
CA THR A 204 -15.62 -4.87 4.76
C THR A 204 -14.89 -3.55 4.80
N MET A 205 -15.15 -2.79 5.85
CA MET A 205 -14.38 -1.60 6.22
C MET A 205 -14.24 -1.59 7.73
N ASN A 206 -13.02 -1.77 8.19
CA ASN A 206 -12.71 -1.85 9.61
C ASN A 206 -11.75 -0.72 10.01
N GLY A 207 -12.00 -0.09 11.14
CA GLY A 207 -11.05 0.84 11.75
C GLY A 207 -10.10 0.10 12.70
N TYR A 208 -8.80 0.40 12.62
CA TYR A 208 -7.83 -0.03 13.60
C TYR A 208 -7.65 1.05 14.67
N TYR A 209 -7.98 0.72 15.92
CA TYR A 209 -7.97 1.63 17.06
C TYR A 209 -6.88 1.23 18.05
N ASP A 210 -5.89 2.08 18.26
CA ASP A 210 -4.82 1.86 19.22
C ASP A 210 -4.45 3.17 19.93
N THR A 211 -5.05 3.39 21.09
CA THR A 211 -4.85 4.62 21.87
C THR A 211 -3.41 4.79 22.33
N LEU A 212 -2.72 3.69 22.69
CA LEU A 212 -1.31 3.75 23.11
C LEU A 212 -0.41 4.09 21.94
N TYR A 213 -0.71 3.57 20.75
CA TYR A 213 0.01 3.93 19.54
C TYR A 213 -0.15 5.42 19.22
N LEU A 214 -1.39 5.94 19.22
CA LEU A 214 -1.67 7.36 18.95
C LEU A 214 -1.01 8.28 19.99
N LEU A 215 -1.04 7.90 21.27
CA LEU A 215 -0.38 8.65 22.33
C LEU A 215 1.15 8.69 22.11
N ASN A 216 1.76 7.57 21.76
CA ASN A 216 3.19 7.49 21.47
C ASN A 216 3.58 8.36 20.27
N GLU A 217 2.80 8.34 19.19
CA GLU A 217 3.01 9.21 18.02
C GLU A 217 2.86 10.70 18.41
N SER A 218 1.87 11.05 19.23
CA SER A 218 1.65 12.41 19.71
C SER A 218 2.82 12.91 20.57
N LEU A 219 3.36 12.06 21.44
CA LEU A 219 4.55 12.37 22.23
C LEU A 219 5.81 12.51 21.36
N GLY A 220 5.93 11.72 20.30
CA GLY A 220 6.99 11.87 19.31
C GLY A 220 6.92 13.21 18.58
N ASN A 221 5.72 13.65 18.22
CA ASN A 221 5.51 14.97 17.63
C ASN A 221 5.81 16.10 18.61
N LEU A 222 5.40 15.97 19.89
CA LEU A 222 5.75 16.93 20.94
C LEU A 222 7.28 17.08 21.07
N TRP A 223 8.00 15.96 21.06
CA TRP A 223 9.47 15.96 21.07
C TRP A 223 10.06 16.71 19.87
N LEU A 224 9.61 16.40 18.67
CA LEU A 224 10.17 16.97 17.43
C LEU A 224 9.89 18.47 17.28
N TYR A 225 8.66 18.89 17.56
CA TYR A 225 8.20 20.24 17.20
C TYR A 225 8.16 21.22 18.37
N SER A 226 7.93 20.77 19.59
CA SER A 226 7.78 21.66 20.75
C SER A 226 9.06 21.78 21.58
N ILE A 227 9.87 20.73 21.62
CA ILE A 227 11.07 20.66 22.47
C ILE A 227 12.35 20.93 21.67
N ASN A 228 12.30 20.81 20.34
CA ASN A 228 13.43 21.14 19.45
C ASN A 228 13.55 22.67 19.28
N GLY A 229 14.60 23.23 19.79
CA GLY A 229 14.91 24.66 19.74
C GLY A 229 16.09 24.97 20.64
N THR A 230 16.34 26.24 20.96
CA THR A 230 17.46 26.62 21.84
C THR A 230 17.53 25.79 23.12
N VAL A 231 18.71 25.26 23.41
CA VAL A 231 18.93 24.37 24.58
C VAL A 231 18.73 25.14 25.86
N SER A 232 17.78 24.74 26.70
CA SER A 232 17.57 25.22 28.05
C SER A 232 17.47 24.02 28.98
N PHE A 233 17.85 24.20 30.23
CA PHE A 233 17.81 23.12 31.26
C PHE A 233 16.41 22.49 31.38
N ASN A 234 15.36 23.30 31.35
CA ASN A 234 13.97 22.82 31.38
C ASN A 234 13.61 21.95 30.19
N LYS A 235 14.18 22.23 29.01
CA LYS A 235 13.97 21.41 27.81
C LYS A 235 14.68 20.07 27.91
N ILE A 236 15.85 19.99 28.57
CA ILE A 236 16.55 18.71 28.79
C ILE A 236 15.71 17.81 29.70
N ILE A 237 15.16 18.36 30.81
CA ILE A 237 14.27 17.61 31.71
C ILE A 237 13.03 17.13 30.98
N ALA A 238 12.37 18.02 30.17
CA ALA A 238 11.19 17.67 29.39
C ALA A 238 11.49 16.55 28.39
N LYS A 239 12.65 16.61 27.72
CA LYS A 239 13.10 15.53 26.82
C LYS A 239 13.27 14.20 27.56
N GLY A 240 13.93 14.21 28.69
CA GLY A 240 14.09 13.00 29.51
C GLY A 240 12.75 12.40 29.94
N LEU A 241 11.81 13.25 30.37
CA LEU A 241 10.48 12.81 30.77
C LEU A 241 9.69 12.20 29.62
N VAL A 242 9.66 12.86 28.44
CA VAL A 242 8.99 12.33 27.24
C VAL A 242 9.59 10.98 26.85
N PHE A 243 10.92 10.84 26.87
CA PHE A 243 11.59 9.58 26.57
C PHE A 243 11.16 8.45 27.53
N VAL A 244 11.13 8.72 28.85
CA VAL A 244 10.69 7.73 29.85
C VAL A 244 9.23 7.33 29.63
N ILE A 245 8.35 8.31 29.38
CA ILE A 245 6.93 8.06 29.12
C ILE A 245 6.77 7.21 27.85
N GLN A 246 7.48 7.52 26.77
CA GLN A 246 7.45 6.72 25.53
C GLN A 246 7.92 5.27 25.77
N LYS A 247 8.97 5.08 26.56
CA LYS A 247 9.43 3.72 26.92
C LYS A 247 8.38 2.95 27.72
N LEU A 248 7.71 3.62 28.66
CA LEU A 248 6.62 3.02 29.44
C LEU A 248 5.42 2.67 28.55
N ILE A 249 4.99 3.57 27.68
CA ILE A 249 3.89 3.32 26.73
C ILE A 249 4.23 2.15 25.82
N ASN A 250 5.43 2.11 25.27
CA ASN A 250 5.88 1.01 24.41
C ASN A 250 5.92 -0.33 25.17
N TRP A 251 6.33 -0.33 26.45
CA TRP A 251 6.30 -1.51 27.30
C TRP A 251 4.85 -1.96 27.60
N LEU A 252 3.99 -1.03 28.03
CA LEU A 252 2.55 -1.30 28.23
C LEU A 252 1.90 -1.83 26.95
N GLY A 253 2.20 -1.22 25.80
CA GLY A 253 1.70 -1.68 24.49
C GLY A 253 2.16 -3.11 24.12
N ARG A 254 3.25 -3.61 24.69
CA ARG A 254 3.70 -5.00 24.47
C ARG A 254 2.96 -6.02 25.33
N ILE A 255 2.57 -5.63 26.55
CA ILE A 255 1.92 -6.54 27.52
C ILE A 255 0.39 -6.45 27.49
N THR A 256 -0.18 -5.31 27.07
CA THR A 256 -1.62 -5.16 26.86
C THR A 256 -1.99 -5.56 25.44
N GLU A 257 -3.23 -5.93 25.24
CA GLU A 257 -3.72 -6.18 23.90
C GLU A 257 -3.84 -4.86 23.12
N LYS A 258 -3.11 -4.80 22.09
CA LYS A 258 -2.66 -3.67 21.30
C LYS A 258 -3.56 -3.38 20.16
N GLY A 259 -4.44 -2.48 20.28
CA GLY A 259 -5.29 -2.07 19.19
C GLY A 259 -6.41 -3.08 18.90
N LYS A 260 -7.56 -2.57 18.55
CA LYS A 260 -8.74 -3.36 18.18
C LYS A 260 -9.18 -2.99 16.79
N ILE A 261 -9.49 -4.01 16.00
CA ILE A 261 -10.12 -3.84 14.69
C ILE A 261 -11.63 -3.93 14.93
N LYS A 262 -12.36 -2.91 14.51
CA LYS A 262 -13.82 -2.84 14.65
C LYS A 262 -14.46 -2.43 13.33
N PRO A 263 -15.66 -2.97 13.00
CA PRO A 263 -16.42 -2.49 11.87
C PRO A 263 -16.70 -0.99 11.96
N VAL A 264 -16.68 -0.32 10.82
CA VAL A 264 -17.04 1.09 10.68
C VAL A 264 -18.49 1.16 10.26
N ASN A 265 -19.39 1.47 11.19
CA ASN A 265 -20.85 1.43 10.97
C ASN A 265 -21.47 2.81 10.69
N GLY A 266 -20.68 3.81 10.28
CA GLY A 266 -21.20 5.15 10.00
C GLY A 266 -21.59 5.98 11.23
N GLU A 267 -21.61 5.42 12.43
CA GLU A 267 -21.83 6.13 13.69
C GLU A 267 -20.54 6.85 14.13
N ALA A 268 -20.67 7.84 15.02
CA ALA A 268 -19.56 8.63 15.56
C ALA A 268 -18.55 7.78 16.33
N ASN A 269 -17.78 6.99 15.61
CA ASN A 269 -16.69 6.19 16.18
C ASN A 269 -15.47 7.08 16.48
N PRO A 270 -14.74 6.81 17.55
CA PRO A 270 -13.46 7.46 17.76
C PRO A 270 -12.58 7.24 16.53
N ALA A 271 -11.85 8.28 16.14
CA ALA A 271 -11.02 8.24 14.94
C ALA A 271 -9.95 7.14 15.03
N PRO A 272 -9.86 6.23 14.07
CA PRO A 272 -8.89 5.14 14.06
C PRO A 272 -7.50 5.62 13.65
N VAL A 273 -6.49 4.77 13.85
CA VAL A 273 -5.15 4.95 13.27
C VAL A 273 -5.24 4.91 11.74
N GLY A 274 -6.06 4.03 11.21
CA GLY A 274 -6.32 3.86 9.79
C GLY A 274 -7.45 2.87 9.52
N TYR A 275 -7.72 2.65 8.26
CA TYR A 275 -8.78 1.77 7.78
C TYR A 275 -8.21 0.56 7.02
N LEU A 276 -8.85 -0.60 7.21
CA LEU A 276 -8.60 -1.89 6.57
C LEU A 276 -9.83 -2.20 5.73
N VAL A 277 -9.69 -2.26 4.42
CA VAL A 277 -10.82 -2.25 3.50
C VAL A 277 -10.71 -3.38 2.48
N VAL A 278 -11.82 -4.07 2.25
CA VAL A 278 -12.00 -5.02 1.14
C VAL A 278 -13.12 -4.51 0.24
N LEU A 279 -12.78 -4.30 -1.01
CA LEU A 279 -13.72 -3.99 -2.07
C LEU A 279 -13.91 -5.22 -2.95
N GLU A 280 -15.11 -5.38 -3.52
CA GLU A 280 -15.42 -6.43 -4.51
C GLU A 280 -15.98 -5.77 -5.75
N LYS A 281 -15.43 -6.13 -6.92
CA LYS A 281 -15.93 -5.63 -8.19
C LYS A 281 -17.30 -6.22 -8.49
N LYS A 282 -18.24 -5.36 -8.86
CA LYS A 282 -19.56 -5.80 -9.29
C LYS A 282 -19.45 -6.70 -10.54
N ALA A 283 -20.33 -7.71 -10.58
CA ALA A 283 -20.45 -8.62 -11.74
C ALA A 283 -20.88 -7.88 -12.99
#